data_58dbae728e9cda7ca365b106ce85c032
#
_entry.id   58dbae728e9cda7ca365b106ce85c032
#
_cell.length_a   1.000
_cell.length_b   1.000
_cell.length_c   1.000
_cell.angle_alpha   90.00
_cell.angle_beta   90.00
_cell.angle_gamma   90.00
#
_symmetry.space_group_name_H-M   'P 1'
#
loop_
_entity.id
_entity.type
_entity.pdbx_description
1 polymer ?
#
loop_
_entity_poly.entity_id
_entity_poly.type
_entity_poly.pdbx_seq_one_letter_code
_entity_poly.pdbx_strand_id
1 'polypeptide(L)'
;MSFLDNLENNLKAMEERDQAGPEDRRQRDLDRAAAIAAAPWADKLKSGPWTQDLLKQAAIFGHEKRTKIFIAWVGASLKLEAKERKLELRPTPNGIEAIYRDPGESERRETVKLDDSAERFIREWLTAKEA
;
A
#
# COMPACT_ATOMS: atom_id res chain seq x y z
N MET A 1 14.88 -40.48 7.57
CA MET A 1 14.89 -39.82 6.27
C MET A 1 16.23 -39.19 6.00
N SER A 2 16.75 -39.46 4.84
CA SER A 2 18.04 -38.89 4.49
C SER A 2 17.86 -37.44 4.00
N PHE A 3 18.93 -36.66 4.08
CA PHE A 3 19.01 -35.31 3.54
C PHE A 3 18.65 -35.25 2.04
N LEU A 4 18.98 -36.33 1.30
CA LEU A 4 18.70 -36.41 -0.13
C LEU A 4 17.20 -36.49 -0.44
N ASP A 5 16.42 -37.20 0.40
CA ASP A 5 14.95 -37.26 0.21
C ASP A 5 14.29 -35.89 0.38
N ASN A 6 14.74 -35.10 1.35
CA ASN A 6 14.26 -33.74 1.55
C ASN A 6 14.64 -32.82 0.38
N LEU A 7 15.83 -33.01 -0.17
CA LEU A 7 16.29 -32.26 -1.31
C LEU A 7 15.45 -32.53 -2.56
N GLU A 8 15.15 -33.80 -2.82
CA GLU A 8 14.30 -34.21 -3.94
C GLU A 8 12.89 -33.66 -3.80
N ASN A 9 12.31 -33.70 -2.60
CA ASN A 9 10.98 -33.11 -2.35
C ASN A 9 10.97 -31.60 -2.58
N ASN A 10 12.01 -30.90 -2.19
CA ASN A 10 12.14 -29.47 -2.44
C ASN A 10 12.31 -29.16 -3.93
N LEU A 11 13.08 -29.98 -4.65
CA LEU A 11 13.23 -29.81 -6.10
C LEU A 11 11.93 -30.06 -6.84
N LYS A 12 11.17 -31.08 -6.46
CA LYS A 12 9.84 -31.33 -7.03
C LYS A 12 8.89 -30.16 -6.78
N ALA A 13 8.88 -29.60 -5.57
CA ALA A 13 8.04 -28.46 -5.26
C ALA A 13 8.42 -27.24 -6.09
N MET A 14 9.71 -27.02 -6.35
CA MET A 14 10.18 -25.95 -7.22
C MET A 14 9.82 -26.18 -8.68
N GLU A 15 9.96 -27.42 -9.16
CA GLU A 15 9.57 -27.78 -10.53
C GLU A 15 8.07 -27.62 -10.75
N GLU A 16 7.26 -28.03 -9.80
CA GLU A 16 5.81 -27.82 -9.87
C GLU A 16 5.44 -26.34 -9.93
N ARG A 17 6.15 -25.48 -9.20
CA ARG A 17 5.96 -24.02 -9.27
C ARG A 17 6.36 -23.46 -10.63
N ASP A 18 7.47 -23.92 -11.18
CA ASP A 18 7.95 -23.49 -12.49
C ASP A 18 7.06 -23.98 -13.62
N GLN A 19 6.38 -25.11 -13.40
CA GLN A 19 5.45 -25.70 -14.36
C GLN A 19 4.00 -25.20 -14.20
N ALA A 20 3.75 -24.27 -13.26
CA ALA A 20 2.42 -23.77 -12.97
C ALA A 20 1.79 -22.95 -14.10
N GLY A 21 2.39 -22.97 -15.28
CA GLY A 21 1.80 -22.50 -16.51
C GLY A 21 2.29 -21.13 -16.98
N PRO A 22 2.07 -20.83 -18.28
CA PRO A 22 2.50 -19.56 -18.86
C PRO A 22 1.78 -18.35 -18.28
N GLU A 23 0.58 -18.52 -17.73
CA GLU A 23 -0.20 -17.44 -17.13
C GLU A 23 0.43 -16.90 -15.85
N ASP A 24 0.95 -17.78 -14.99
CA ASP A 24 1.62 -17.35 -13.76
C ASP A 24 2.92 -16.60 -14.06
N ARG A 25 3.64 -17.00 -15.09
CA ARG A 25 4.83 -16.29 -15.54
C ARG A 25 4.50 -14.92 -16.08
N ARG A 26 3.44 -14.81 -16.89
CA ARG A 26 2.95 -13.50 -17.38
C ARG A 26 2.57 -12.61 -16.23
N GLN A 27 1.86 -13.12 -15.25
CA GLN A 27 1.43 -12.33 -14.11
C GLN A 27 2.64 -11.82 -13.32
N ARG A 28 3.64 -12.65 -13.09
CA ARG A 28 4.88 -12.24 -12.43
C ARG A 28 5.63 -11.18 -13.22
N ASP A 29 5.72 -11.34 -14.54
CA ASP A 29 6.39 -10.37 -15.39
C ASP A 29 5.63 -9.05 -15.43
N LEU A 30 4.30 -9.09 -15.47
CA LEU A 30 3.44 -7.91 -15.39
C LEU A 30 3.57 -7.21 -14.05
N ASP A 31 3.59 -7.96 -12.96
CA ASP A 31 3.75 -7.42 -11.61
C ASP A 31 5.12 -6.75 -11.44
N ARG A 32 6.17 -7.37 -11.99
CA ARG A 32 7.51 -6.82 -11.97
C ARG A 32 7.60 -5.53 -12.79
N ALA A 33 7.03 -5.54 -13.99
CA ALA A 33 7.00 -4.37 -14.85
C ALA A 33 6.21 -3.22 -14.21
N ALA A 34 5.07 -3.55 -13.57
CA ALA A 34 4.27 -2.57 -12.85
C ALA A 34 5.04 -1.97 -11.66
N ALA A 35 5.78 -2.81 -10.92
CA ALA A 35 6.61 -2.35 -9.81
C ALA A 35 7.72 -1.42 -10.29
N ILE A 36 8.37 -1.74 -11.40
CA ILE A 36 9.41 -0.89 -12.00
C ILE A 36 8.81 0.44 -12.46
N ALA A 37 7.66 0.40 -13.11
CA ALA A 37 6.97 1.61 -13.58
C ALA A 37 6.46 2.46 -12.42
N ALA A 38 6.10 1.85 -11.30
CA ALA A 38 5.65 2.55 -10.11
C ALA A 38 6.81 3.08 -9.24
N ALA A 39 8.04 2.64 -9.48
CA ALA A 39 9.19 3.01 -8.64
C ALA A 39 9.38 4.52 -8.45
N PRO A 40 9.25 5.38 -9.49
CA PRO A 40 9.36 6.82 -9.28
C PRO A 40 8.32 7.38 -8.31
N TRP A 41 7.10 6.84 -8.36
CA TRP A 41 6.03 7.23 -7.45
C TRP A 41 6.24 6.68 -6.05
N ALA A 42 6.78 5.46 -5.95
CA ALA A 42 7.17 4.88 -4.65
C ALA A 42 8.23 5.72 -3.96
N ASP A 43 9.23 6.19 -4.68
CA ASP A 43 10.26 7.07 -4.16
C ASP A 43 9.69 8.42 -3.72
N LYS A 44 8.81 9.01 -4.51
CA LYS A 44 8.13 10.27 -4.17
C LYS A 44 7.26 10.12 -2.93
N LEU A 45 6.56 9.00 -2.81
CA LEU A 45 5.74 8.72 -1.64
C LEU A 45 6.61 8.55 -0.39
N LYS A 46 7.69 7.77 -0.49
CA LYS A 46 8.52 7.42 0.66
C LYS A 46 9.40 8.57 1.13
N SER A 47 9.99 9.31 0.22
CA SER A 47 10.99 10.35 0.50
C SER A 47 10.49 11.78 0.28
N GLY A 48 9.32 11.93 -0.32
CA GLY A 48 8.82 13.24 -0.72
C GLY A 48 8.31 14.09 0.45
N PRO A 49 8.29 15.41 0.30
CA PRO A 49 7.82 16.32 1.34
C PRO A 49 6.32 16.17 1.62
N TRP A 50 5.54 15.76 0.63
CA TRP A 50 4.09 15.56 0.80
C TRP A 50 3.81 14.51 1.87
N THR A 51 4.51 13.37 1.81
CA THR A 51 4.32 12.29 2.77
C THR A 51 4.78 12.69 4.16
N GLN A 52 5.91 13.38 4.27
CA GLN A 52 6.39 13.87 5.56
C GLN A 52 5.39 14.84 6.19
N ASP A 53 4.81 15.72 5.40
CA ASP A 53 3.78 16.63 5.85
C ASP A 53 2.50 15.87 6.23
N LEU A 54 2.11 14.88 5.45
CA LEU A 54 0.97 14.01 5.75
C LEU A 54 1.11 13.34 7.13
N LEU A 55 2.27 12.77 7.41
CA LEU A 55 2.53 12.11 8.69
C LEU A 55 2.49 13.10 9.85
N LYS A 56 3.04 14.30 9.64
CA LYS A 56 3.02 15.37 10.62
C LYS A 56 1.59 15.84 10.89
N GLN A 57 0.82 16.09 9.86
CA GLN A 57 -0.57 16.53 9.99
C GLN A 57 -1.46 15.45 10.59
N ALA A 58 -1.20 14.18 10.26
CA ALA A 58 -1.91 13.06 10.87
C ALA A 58 -1.69 13.02 12.39
N ALA A 59 -0.45 13.22 12.84
CA ALA A 59 -0.14 13.26 14.26
C ALA A 59 -0.83 14.44 14.97
N ILE A 60 -0.78 15.62 14.37
CA ILE A 60 -1.40 16.84 14.92
C ILE A 60 -2.91 16.67 15.01
N PHE A 61 -3.54 16.27 13.92
CA PHE A 61 -4.98 16.14 13.83
C PHE A 61 -5.51 15.00 14.70
N GLY A 62 -4.77 13.89 14.75
CA GLY A 62 -5.10 12.78 15.64
C GLY A 62 -5.07 13.20 17.11
N HIS A 63 -4.10 14.03 17.49
CA HIS A 63 -4.01 14.56 18.85
C HIS A 63 -5.19 15.51 19.15
N GLU A 64 -5.51 16.42 18.23
CA GLU A 64 -6.65 17.33 18.37
C GLU A 64 -7.98 16.60 18.52
N LYS A 65 -8.18 15.54 17.76
CA LYS A 65 -9.40 14.74 17.76
C LYS A 65 -9.39 13.61 18.77
N ARG A 66 -8.29 13.48 19.54
CA ARG A 66 -8.08 12.37 20.48
C ARG A 66 -8.28 11.01 19.82
N THR A 67 -7.87 10.92 18.58
CA THR A 67 -7.95 9.71 17.76
C THR A 67 -6.55 9.16 17.54
N LYS A 68 -6.36 7.90 17.90
CA LYS A 68 -5.09 7.24 17.69
C LYS A 68 -4.97 6.80 16.24
N ILE A 69 -3.91 7.24 15.57
CA ILE A 69 -3.65 6.90 14.19
C ILE A 69 -2.43 6.00 14.12
N PHE A 70 -2.60 4.81 13.58
CA PHE A 70 -1.52 3.86 13.36
C PHE A 70 -1.00 4.04 11.94
N ILE A 71 0.30 4.10 11.81
CA ILE A 71 0.98 4.31 10.53
C ILE A 71 2.03 3.22 10.36
N ALA A 72 2.00 2.54 9.22
CA ALA A 72 2.94 1.48 8.91
C ALA A 72 3.27 1.44 7.43
N TRP A 73 4.50 1.12 7.11
CA TRP A 73 4.92 0.84 5.74
C TRP A 73 4.82 -0.66 5.49
N VAL A 74 4.14 -1.02 4.42
CA VAL A 74 4.04 -2.40 3.96
C VAL A 74 4.56 -2.45 2.52
N GLY A 75 5.82 -2.85 2.37
CA GLY A 75 6.50 -2.74 1.09
C GLY A 75 6.64 -1.28 0.67
N ALA A 76 6.16 -0.93 -0.51
CA ALA A 76 6.16 0.43 -1.02
C ALA A 76 4.91 1.23 -0.64
N SER A 77 3.93 0.58 0.00
CA SER A 77 2.66 1.21 0.35
C SER A 77 2.68 1.75 1.79
N LEU A 78 2.03 2.88 1.99
CA LEU A 78 1.84 3.47 3.31
C LEU A 78 0.43 3.17 3.78
N LYS A 79 0.31 2.53 4.94
CA LYS A 79 -0.99 2.20 5.54
C LYS A 79 -1.24 3.05 6.78
N LEU A 80 -2.42 3.64 6.83
CA LEU A 80 -2.89 4.41 7.98
C LEU A 80 -4.18 3.78 8.49
N GLU A 81 -4.31 3.70 9.81
CA GLU A 81 -5.50 3.17 10.45
C GLU A 81 -5.92 4.10 11.59
N ALA A 82 -7.17 4.54 11.55
CA ALA A 82 -7.76 5.39 12.58
C ALA A 82 -9.11 4.81 12.99
N LYS A 83 -9.19 4.32 14.22
CA LYS A 83 -10.35 3.55 14.71
C LYS A 83 -10.56 2.33 13.82
N GLU A 84 -11.69 2.24 13.14
CA GLU A 84 -12.00 1.12 12.24
C GLU A 84 -11.74 1.45 10.77
N ARG A 85 -11.35 2.68 10.47
CA ARG A 85 -11.07 3.11 9.10
C ARG A 85 -9.65 2.78 8.71
N LYS A 86 -9.49 2.32 7.49
CA LYS A 86 -8.18 2.00 6.92
C LYS A 86 -7.96 2.77 5.64
N LEU A 87 -6.76 3.29 5.48
CA LEU A 87 -6.34 3.99 4.29
C LEU A 87 -5.01 3.42 3.84
N GLU A 88 -4.91 3.07 2.56
CA GLU A 88 -3.66 2.62 1.97
C GLU A 88 -3.28 3.55 0.83
N LEU A 89 -2.05 4.05 0.86
CA LEU A 89 -1.48 4.83 -0.23
C LEU A 89 -0.53 3.92 -1.00
N ARG A 90 -0.90 3.58 -2.22
CA ARG A 90 -0.17 2.63 -3.05
C ARG A 90 0.41 3.32 -4.29
N PRO A 91 1.72 3.21 -4.52
CA PRO A 91 2.29 3.69 -5.77
C PRO A 91 1.89 2.78 -6.92
N THR A 92 1.47 3.40 -8.03
CA THR A 92 1.11 2.71 -9.26
C THR A 92 1.88 3.32 -10.42
N PRO A 93 1.90 2.68 -11.60
CA PRO A 93 2.53 3.29 -12.78
C PRO A 93 1.92 4.64 -13.17
N ASN A 94 0.69 4.92 -12.78
CA ASN A 94 -0.02 6.15 -13.10
C ASN A 94 0.01 7.20 -11.98
N GLY A 95 0.61 6.88 -10.84
CA GLY A 95 0.67 7.79 -9.70
C GLY A 95 0.43 7.09 -8.38
N ILE A 96 -0.01 7.85 -7.40
CA ILE A 96 -0.36 7.33 -6.07
C ILE A 96 -1.86 7.11 -6.01
N GLU A 97 -2.27 5.91 -5.59
CA GLU A 97 -3.67 5.55 -5.43
C GLU A 97 -4.00 5.45 -3.94
N ALA A 98 -5.06 6.13 -3.53
CA ALA A 98 -5.59 6.04 -2.17
C ALA A 98 -6.73 5.01 -2.16
N ILE A 99 -6.61 4.02 -1.30
CA ILE A 99 -7.59 2.95 -1.14
C ILE A 99 -8.23 3.09 0.23
N TYR A 100 -9.52 3.39 0.26
CA TYR A 100 -10.28 3.59 1.49
C TYR A 100 -11.08 2.34 1.83
N ARG A 101 -10.89 1.84 3.04
CA ARG A 101 -11.62 0.68 3.55
C ARG A 101 -12.29 1.06 4.87
N ASP A 102 -13.56 1.41 4.77
CA ASP A 102 -14.37 1.76 5.92
C ASP A 102 -15.31 0.62 6.31
N PRO A 103 -15.62 0.44 7.61
CA PRO A 103 -16.52 -0.63 8.04
C PRO A 103 -17.90 -0.50 7.41
N GLY A 104 -18.40 -1.61 6.85
CA GLY A 104 -19.72 -1.65 6.25
C GLY A 104 -19.86 -0.96 4.90
N GLU A 105 -18.78 -0.43 4.37
CA GLU A 105 -18.77 0.24 3.06
C GLU A 105 -17.89 -0.51 2.07
N SER A 106 -18.20 -0.34 0.78
CA SER A 106 -17.36 -0.88 -0.27
C SER A 106 -16.04 -0.14 -0.35
N GLU A 107 -14.99 -0.83 -0.77
CA GLU A 107 -13.68 -0.24 -1.00
C GLU A 107 -13.78 0.87 -2.03
N ARG A 108 -13.20 2.03 -1.71
CA ARG A 108 -13.17 3.19 -2.59
C ARG A 108 -11.72 3.51 -2.97
N ARG A 109 -11.49 3.85 -4.21
CA ARG A 109 -10.17 4.20 -4.72
C ARG A 109 -10.18 5.56 -5.38
N GLU A 110 -9.15 6.36 -5.08
CA GLU A 110 -8.98 7.69 -5.65
C GLU A 110 -7.52 7.92 -5.98
N THR A 111 -7.26 8.72 -7.02
CA THR A 111 -5.89 9.13 -7.34
C THR A 111 -5.48 10.29 -6.45
N VAL A 112 -4.32 10.18 -5.81
CA VAL A 112 -3.78 11.24 -4.96
C VAL A 112 -2.82 12.08 -5.76
N LYS A 113 -3.00 13.39 -5.70
CA LYS A 113 -2.08 14.35 -6.30
C LYS A 113 -1.10 14.83 -5.23
N LEU A 114 0.17 14.59 -5.44
CA LEU A 114 1.22 15.02 -4.52
C LEU A 114 1.44 16.54 -4.52
N ASP A 115 0.80 17.24 -5.44
CA ASP A 115 0.80 18.70 -5.52
C ASP A 115 -0.24 19.34 -4.61
N ASP A 116 -1.24 18.57 -4.18
CA ASP A 116 -2.29 19.05 -3.30
C ASP A 116 -1.83 19.07 -1.84
N SER A 117 -2.61 19.72 -0.98
CA SER A 117 -2.29 19.79 0.44
C SER A 117 -2.46 18.44 1.14
N ALA A 118 -1.40 17.96 1.75
CA ALA A 118 -1.44 16.76 2.58
C ALA A 118 -2.32 16.97 3.83
N GLU A 119 -2.30 18.16 4.40
CA GLU A 119 -3.16 18.53 5.53
C GLU A 119 -4.63 18.38 5.17
N ARG A 120 -5.03 18.94 4.04
CA ARG A 120 -6.39 18.84 3.55
C ARG A 120 -6.80 17.37 3.32
N PHE A 121 -5.92 16.60 2.72
CA PHE A 121 -6.15 15.18 2.45
C PHE A 121 -6.44 14.39 3.74
N ILE A 122 -5.60 14.55 4.74
CA ILE A 122 -5.76 13.82 6.01
C ILE A 122 -6.99 14.28 6.79
N ARG A 123 -7.29 15.58 6.76
CA ARG A 123 -8.48 16.13 7.42
C ARG A 123 -9.76 15.60 6.78
N GLU A 124 -9.83 15.56 5.46
CA GLU A 124 -10.97 15.01 4.74
C GLU A 124 -11.19 13.53 5.10
N TRP A 125 -10.11 12.76 5.16
CA TRP A 125 -10.22 11.36 5.54
C TRP A 125 -10.73 11.17 6.96
N LEU A 126 -10.21 11.91 7.91
CA LEU A 126 -10.58 11.76 9.33
C LEU A 126 -11.97 12.31 9.64
N THR A 127 -12.46 13.27 8.87
CA THR A 127 -13.77 13.89 9.09
C THR A 127 -14.89 13.32 8.20
N ALA A 128 -14.57 12.43 7.28
CA ALA A 128 -15.52 11.94 6.28
C ALA A 128 -16.79 11.31 6.87
N LYS A 129 -16.73 10.75 8.08
CA LYS A 129 -17.89 10.17 8.75
C LYS A 129 -18.60 11.09 9.74
N GLU A 130 -18.06 12.26 9.97
CA GLU A 130 -18.67 13.23 10.88
C GLU A 130 -19.68 14.16 10.17
N ALA A 131 -19.67 14.12 8.86
CA ALA A 131 -20.56 14.93 8.03
C ALA A 131 -21.94 14.31 7.84
#